data_11f7172a419ced0c768ac4d36343ba83
#
_entry.id   11f7172a419ced0c768ac4d36343ba83
#
_cell.length_a   1.000
_cell.length_b   1.000
_cell.length_c   1.000
_cell.angle_alpha   90.00
_cell.angle_beta   90.00
_cell.angle_gamma   90.00
#
_symmetry.space_group_name_H-M   'P 1'
#
loop_
_entity.id
_entity.type
_entity.pdbx_description
1 polymer ?
#
loop_
_entity_poly.entity_id
_entity_poly.type
_entity_poly.pdbx_seq_one_letter_code
_entity_poly.pdbx_strand_id
1 'polypeptide(L)'
;MFRALADPGRRRLLDSLNERNGQTLRELTECLDMARQSVSKHLAILEEANLVTTVRRGREKYHYLNAAPINEIAQRWIGQYHQQRVDALSDLKRALENTSMDKPEFVYTTYIRTTPKQLWQALTEPAFTTRYWGGMALESDWQTGSVFTVTLADGTRIADPAQVVVEADPYRRLAYTWHTFTPEWAAHYNFTEEDRAAWASEPRSTVTFDIEDQGSLCKLTVLHGGFEAGSGVLAGITEGWPRVMADLKTLLETGDVPAG
;
A
#
# COMPACT_ATOMS: atom_id res chain seq x y z
N MET A 1 -16.61 -8.65 25.45
CA MET A 1 -16.23 -9.08 24.09
C MET A 1 -15.31 -10.29 24.04
N PHE A 2 -14.10 -10.33 24.62
CA PHE A 2 -13.19 -11.49 24.56
C PHE A 2 -13.83 -12.81 25.05
N ARG A 3 -14.61 -12.75 26.14
CA ARG A 3 -15.36 -13.90 26.61
C ARG A 3 -16.40 -14.39 25.57
N ALA A 4 -16.95 -13.49 24.78
CA ALA A 4 -17.87 -13.87 23.71
C ALA A 4 -17.14 -14.56 22.54
N LEU A 5 -15.91 -14.14 22.22
CA LEU A 5 -15.11 -14.75 21.16
C LEU A 5 -14.38 -16.03 21.58
N ALA A 6 -14.29 -16.36 22.85
CA ALA A 6 -13.56 -17.53 23.35
C ALA A 6 -14.17 -18.89 22.93
N ASP A 7 -15.47 -18.93 22.64
CA ASP A 7 -16.21 -20.15 22.29
C ASP A 7 -16.16 -20.43 20.78
N PRO A 8 -15.81 -21.65 20.34
CA PRO A 8 -15.70 -21.98 18.92
C PRO A 8 -17.06 -21.94 18.18
N GLY A 9 -18.17 -22.28 18.85
CA GLY A 9 -19.49 -22.22 18.26
C GLY A 9 -19.92 -20.78 17.93
N ARG A 10 -19.56 -19.83 18.81
CA ARG A 10 -19.83 -18.41 18.56
C ARG A 10 -18.97 -17.84 17.43
N ARG A 11 -17.73 -18.28 17.29
CA ARG A 11 -16.89 -17.89 16.15
C ARG A 11 -17.48 -18.38 14.82
N ARG A 12 -17.94 -19.65 14.75
CA ARG A 12 -18.63 -20.17 13.55
C ARG A 12 -19.89 -19.38 13.18
N LEU A 13 -20.63 -18.91 14.19
CA LEU A 13 -21.79 -18.04 13.95
C LEU A 13 -21.39 -16.69 13.33
N LEU A 14 -20.30 -16.09 13.83
CA LEU A 14 -19.75 -14.85 13.25
C LEU A 14 -19.21 -15.08 11.85
N ASP A 15 -18.53 -16.21 11.60
CA ASP A 15 -18.02 -16.59 10.27
C ASP A 15 -19.19 -16.74 9.28
N SER A 16 -20.24 -17.46 9.66
CA SER A 16 -21.45 -17.61 8.83
C SER A 16 -22.14 -16.27 8.54
N LEU A 17 -22.21 -15.37 9.53
CA LEU A 17 -22.75 -14.03 9.32
C LEU A 17 -21.82 -13.14 8.48
N ASN A 18 -20.51 -13.37 8.50
CA ASN A 18 -19.57 -12.68 7.64
C ASN A 18 -19.70 -13.11 6.17
N GLU A 19 -19.90 -14.41 5.92
CA GLU A 19 -20.15 -14.94 4.57
C GLU A 19 -21.49 -14.46 3.98
N ARG A 20 -22.56 -14.50 4.80
CA ARG A 20 -23.88 -14.04 4.41
C ARG A 20 -24.54 -13.30 5.56
N ASN A 21 -24.59 -11.98 5.49
CA ASN A 21 -25.16 -11.14 6.52
C ASN A 21 -26.72 -11.14 6.45
N GLY A 22 -27.37 -10.95 7.58
CA GLY A 22 -28.83 -10.90 7.64
C GLY A 22 -29.51 -12.28 7.59
N GLN A 23 -29.08 -13.18 8.48
CA GLN A 23 -29.66 -14.53 8.60
C GLN A 23 -30.62 -14.63 9.78
N THR A 24 -31.65 -15.46 9.62
CA THR A 24 -32.59 -15.84 10.69
C THR A 24 -32.00 -16.91 11.59
N LEU A 25 -32.52 -17.08 12.81
CA LEU A 25 -32.13 -18.18 13.70
C LEU A 25 -32.28 -19.56 13.03
N ARG A 26 -33.29 -19.75 12.18
CA ARG A 26 -33.49 -21.00 11.45
C ARG A 26 -32.34 -21.27 10.48
N GLU A 27 -32.00 -20.31 9.65
CA GLU A 27 -30.91 -20.44 8.67
C GLU A 27 -29.56 -20.70 9.34
N LEU A 28 -29.25 -19.98 10.43
CA LEU A 28 -28.03 -20.21 11.21
C LEU A 28 -27.99 -21.60 11.87
N THR A 29 -29.14 -22.14 12.27
CA THR A 29 -29.23 -23.50 12.83
C THR A 29 -28.97 -24.56 11.77
N GLU A 30 -29.53 -24.36 10.56
CA GLU A 30 -29.39 -25.30 9.44
C GLU A 30 -27.94 -25.34 8.90
N CYS A 31 -27.25 -24.21 8.90
CA CYS A 31 -25.85 -24.11 8.40
C CYS A 31 -24.79 -24.71 9.36
N LEU A 32 -25.06 -24.79 10.65
CA LEU A 32 -23.99 -25.00 11.65
C LEU A 32 -24.03 -26.36 12.36
N ASP A 33 -24.97 -27.23 12.01
CA ASP A 33 -25.19 -28.53 12.69
C ASP A 33 -25.21 -28.41 14.23
N MET A 34 -25.92 -27.40 14.72
CA MET A 34 -26.05 -27.08 16.14
C MET A 34 -27.51 -27.10 16.59
N ALA A 35 -27.73 -27.56 17.82
CA ALA A 35 -29.08 -27.50 18.40
C ALA A 35 -29.59 -26.04 18.47
N ARG A 36 -30.83 -25.81 18.03
CA ARG A 36 -31.46 -24.47 17.96
C ARG A 36 -31.38 -23.68 19.27
N GLN A 37 -31.50 -24.37 20.42
CA GLN A 37 -31.35 -23.73 21.72
C GLN A 37 -29.92 -23.22 21.98
N SER A 38 -28.89 -23.96 21.52
CA SER A 38 -27.49 -23.56 21.62
C SER A 38 -27.21 -22.35 20.74
N VAL A 39 -27.66 -22.36 19.49
CA VAL A 39 -27.56 -21.21 18.57
C VAL A 39 -28.21 -19.97 19.18
N SER A 40 -29.43 -20.10 19.72
CA SER A 40 -30.14 -19.00 20.38
C SER A 40 -29.38 -18.41 21.58
N LYS A 41 -28.77 -19.27 22.43
CA LYS A 41 -27.95 -18.81 23.56
C LYS A 41 -26.66 -18.12 23.09
N HIS A 42 -25.99 -18.67 22.07
CA HIS A 42 -24.78 -18.07 21.50
C HIS A 42 -25.07 -16.71 20.88
N LEU A 43 -26.17 -16.57 20.13
CA LEU A 43 -26.58 -15.30 19.55
C LEU A 43 -26.88 -14.24 20.62
N ALA A 44 -27.55 -14.62 21.72
CA ALA A 44 -27.81 -13.70 22.83
C ALA A 44 -26.51 -13.13 23.43
N ILE A 45 -25.50 -14.00 23.63
CA ILE A 45 -24.18 -13.57 24.14
C ILE A 45 -23.46 -12.67 23.14
N LEU A 46 -23.59 -12.93 21.83
CA LEU A 46 -22.98 -12.11 20.80
C LEU A 46 -23.70 -10.76 20.66
N GLU A 47 -25.03 -10.72 20.82
CA GLU A 47 -25.81 -9.48 20.87
C GLU A 47 -25.43 -8.63 22.10
N GLU A 48 -25.33 -9.24 23.29
CA GLU A 48 -24.88 -8.57 24.52
C GLU A 48 -23.47 -7.99 24.39
N ALA A 49 -22.59 -8.70 23.66
CA ALA A 49 -21.22 -8.25 23.37
C ALA A 49 -21.13 -7.24 22.22
N ASN A 50 -22.26 -6.82 21.66
CA ASN A 50 -22.35 -5.93 20.49
C ASN A 50 -21.61 -6.44 19.24
N LEU A 51 -21.44 -7.76 19.12
CA LEU A 51 -20.82 -8.41 17.93
C LEU A 51 -21.87 -8.82 16.89
N VAL A 52 -23.13 -8.86 17.29
CA VAL A 52 -24.29 -9.10 16.43
C VAL A 52 -25.34 -8.05 16.71
N THR A 53 -25.93 -7.48 15.66
CA THR A 53 -27.10 -6.62 15.73
C THR A 53 -28.29 -7.32 15.11
N THR A 54 -29.50 -6.90 15.46
CA THR A 54 -30.70 -7.57 14.98
C THR A 54 -31.74 -6.61 14.44
N VAL A 55 -32.42 -7.02 13.39
CA VAL A 55 -33.55 -6.28 12.78
C VAL A 55 -34.77 -7.21 12.68
N ARG A 56 -35.94 -6.75 13.11
CA ARG A 56 -37.22 -7.46 12.89
C ARG A 56 -37.82 -7.05 11.56
N ARG A 57 -38.21 -8.04 10.76
CA ARG A 57 -39.00 -7.85 9.55
C ARG A 57 -40.22 -8.77 9.62
N GLY A 58 -41.37 -8.20 9.90
CA GLY A 58 -42.58 -8.97 10.15
C GLY A 58 -42.45 -9.86 11.40
N ARG A 59 -42.61 -11.16 11.24
CA ARG A 59 -42.50 -12.15 12.33
C ARG A 59 -41.09 -12.70 12.53
N GLU A 60 -40.15 -12.35 11.67
CA GLU A 60 -38.76 -12.88 11.66
C GLU A 60 -37.80 -11.89 12.25
N LYS A 61 -36.79 -12.41 12.96
CA LYS A 61 -35.63 -11.68 13.51
C LYS A 61 -34.38 -12.05 12.71
N TYR A 62 -33.81 -11.08 12.04
CA TYR A 62 -32.57 -11.21 11.26
C TYR A 62 -31.37 -10.74 12.07
N HIS A 63 -30.28 -11.49 11.99
CA HIS A 63 -29.04 -11.22 12.71
C HIS A 63 -27.98 -10.74 11.73
N TYR A 64 -27.24 -9.70 12.11
CA TYR A 64 -26.20 -9.05 11.30
C TYR A 64 -24.91 -8.99 12.09
N LEU A 65 -23.79 -9.29 11.44
CA LEU A 65 -22.47 -9.11 12.02
C LEU A 65 -22.21 -7.62 12.25
N ASN A 66 -21.78 -7.27 13.46
CA ASN A 66 -21.19 -5.97 13.75
C ASN A 66 -19.68 -6.12 13.93
N ALA A 67 -18.92 -5.82 12.88
CA ALA A 67 -17.48 -5.93 12.90
C ALA A 67 -16.77 -4.76 13.60
N ALA A 68 -17.45 -3.66 13.93
CA ALA A 68 -16.85 -2.47 14.51
C ALA A 68 -16.05 -2.76 15.79
N PRO A 69 -16.55 -3.50 16.80
CA PRO A 69 -15.77 -3.80 18.00
C PRO A 69 -14.56 -4.68 17.74
N ILE A 70 -14.59 -5.53 16.70
CA ILE A 70 -13.44 -6.37 16.31
C ILE A 70 -12.36 -5.49 15.67
N ASN A 71 -12.76 -4.56 14.79
CA ASN A 71 -11.85 -3.62 14.17
C ASN A 71 -11.20 -2.66 15.18
N GLU A 72 -11.94 -2.20 16.17
CA GLU A 72 -11.40 -1.37 17.25
C GLU A 72 -10.28 -2.11 18.03
N ILE A 73 -10.49 -3.41 18.30
CA ILE A 73 -9.45 -4.23 18.94
C ILE A 73 -8.27 -4.44 18.00
N ALA A 74 -8.52 -4.76 16.72
CA ALA A 74 -7.47 -4.94 15.74
C ALA A 74 -6.61 -3.67 15.60
N GLN A 75 -7.23 -2.50 15.50
CA GLN A 75 -6.52 -1.22 15.44
C GLN A 75 -5.75 -0.92 16.74
N ARG A 76 -6.37 -1.17 17.89
CA ARG A 76 -5.76 -0.84 19.20
C ARG A 76 -4.62 -1.77 19.58
N TRP A 77 -4.71 -3.06 19.26
CA TRP A 77 -3.78 -4.06 19.77
C TRP A 77 -2.87 -4.61 18.65
N ILE A 78 -3.42 -4.98 17.50
CA ILE A 78 -2.61 -5.51 16.40
C ILE A 78 -1.76 -4.40 15.80
N GLY A 79 -2.31 -3.19 15.64
CA GLY A 79 -1.54 -2.01 15.23
C GLY A 79 -0.37 -1.73 16.15
N GLN A 80 -0.57 -1.75 17.48
CA GLN A 80 0.51 -1.56 18.45
C GLN A 80 1.54 -2.70 18.45
N TYR A 81 1.11 -3.96 18.30
CA TYR A 81 2.03 -5.11 18.19
C TYR A 81 2.81 -5.11 16.88
N HIS A 82 2.20 -4.72 15.77
CA HIS A 82 2.92 -4.53 14.53
C HIS A 82 3.90 -3.36 14.62
N GLN A 83 3.49 -2.25 15.22
CA GLN A 83 4.36 -1.11 15.43
C GLN A 83 5.55 -1.46 16.33
N GLN A 84 5.33 -2.14 17.47
CA GLN A 84 6.40 -2.60 18.35
C GLN A 84 7.36 -3.62 17.69
N ARG A 85 6.85 -4.49 16.80
CA ARG A 85 7.71 -5.40 16.04
C ARG A 85 8.48 -4.70 14.94
N VAL A 86 7.85 -3.75 14.26
CA VAL A 86 8.51 -2.89 13.28
C VAL A 86 9.55 -2.02 13.99
N ASP A 87 9.23 -1.46 15.14
CA ASP A 87 10.14 -0.65 15.95
C ASP A 87 11.30 -1.51 16.48
N ALA A 88 11.04 -2.71 17.01
CA ALA A 88 12.08 -3.63 17.48
C ALA A 88 12.97 -4.17 16.34
N LEU A 89 12.41 -4.43 15.16
CA LEU A 89 13.18 -4.80 13.97
C LEU A 89 13.94 -3.60 13.41
N SER A 90 13.37 -2.40 13.48
CA SER A 90 14.03 -1.16 13.11
C SER A 90 15.15 -0.82 14.09
N ASP A 91 14.96 -1.05 15.39
CA ASP A 91 15.98 -0.85 16.42
C ASP A 91 17.11 -1.88 16.32
N LEU A 92 16.79 -3.15 16.00
CA LEU A 92 17.80 -4.18 15.73
C LEU A 92 18.55 -3.87 14.43
N LYS A 93 17.86 -3.46 13.38
CA LYS A 93 18.46 -3.00 12.13
C LYS A 93 19.35 -1.78 12.39
N ARG A 94 18.84 -0.79 13.15
CA ARG A 94 19.57 0.41 13.57
C ARG A 94 20.79 0.10 14.43
N ALA A 95 20.71 -0.88 15.34
CA ALA A 95 21.83 -1.34 16.16
C ALA A 95 22.90 -2.09 15.33
N LEU A 96 22.52 -2.77 14.26
CA LEU A 96 23.42 -3.43 13.32
C LEU A 96 24.02 -2.45 12.27
N GLU A 97 23.31 -1.36 11.98
CA GLU A 97 23.69 -0.33 10.99
C GLU A 97 24.41 0.89 11.60
N ASN A 98 24.58 0.96 12.93
CA ASN A 98 25.22 2.07 13.66
C ASN A 98 26.74 2.22 13.33
N THR A 99 27.12 1.90 12.10
CA THR A 99 28.42 2.25 11.52
C THR A 99 28.32 3.27 10.37
N SER A 100 27.12 3.69 9.98
CA SER A 100 26.92 4.80 9.03
C SER A 100 25.78 5.70 9.48
N MET A 101 26.02 7.02 9.49
CA MET A 101 25.03 8.05 9.85
C MET A 101 23.72 7.82 9.11
N ASP A 102 22.64 7.62 9.87
CA ASP A 102 21.26 7.38 9.37
C ASP A 102 20.81 8.57 8.51
N LYS A 103 20.90 8.42 7.19
CA LYS A 103 20.28 9.37 6.26
C LYS A 103 18.77 9.08 6.21
N PRO A 104 17.92 10.11 6.23
CA PRO A 104 16.49 9.92 6.12
C PRO A 104 16.12 9.18 4.81
N GLU A 105 15.17 8.26 4.89
CA GLU A 105 14.66 7.53 3.73
C GLU A 105 13.13 7.40 3.79
N PHE A 106 12.51 7.28 2.62
CA PHE A 106 11.08 6.98 2.49
C PHE A 106 10.90 5.52 2.12
N VAL A 107 10.02 4.81 2.82
CA VAL A 107 9.66 3.42 2.52
C VAL A 107 8.15 3.29 2.42
N TYR A 108 7.69 2.70 1.32
CA TYR A 108 6.27 2.43 1.09
C TYR A 108 6.09 1.01 0.55
N THR A 109 5.20 0.24 1.14
CA THR A 109 4.90 -1.12 0.70
C THR A 109 3.42 -1.25 0.33
N THR A 110 3.16 -1.87 -0.82
CA THR A 110 1.82 -2.20 -1.28
C THR A 110 1.76 -3.61 -1.87
N TYR A 111 0.55 -4.17 -1.93
CA TYR A 111 0.28 -5.47 -2.55
C TYR A 111 -0.64 -5.25 -3.74
N ILE A 112 -0.26 -5.79 -4.91
CA ILE A 112 -0.94 -5.57 -6.19
C ILE A 112 -1.30 -6.93 -6.80
N ARG A 113 -2.52 -7.09 -7.23
CA ARG A 113 -2.97 -8.30 -7.94
C ARG A 113 -2.47 -8.27 -9.38
N THR A 114 -1.24 -8.74 -9.55
CA THR A 114 -0.52 -8.75 -10.83
C THR A 114 0.58 -9.81 -10.79
N THR A 115 1.31 -9.97 -11.89
CA THR A 115 2.52 -10.80 -11.97
C THR A 115 3.78 -9.94 -11.91
N PRO A 116 4.95 -10.48 -11.47
CA PRO A 116 6.20 -9.75 -11.46
C PRO A 116 6.57 -9.17 -12.83
N LYS A 117 6.25 -9.89 -13.91
CA LYS A 117 6.49 -9.43 -15.28
C LYS A 117 5.63 -8.20 -15.63
N GLN A 118 4.33 -8.23 -15.34
CA GLN A 118 3.44 -7.10 -15.60
C GLN A 118 3.80 -5.88 -14.76
N LEU A 119 4.17 -6.11 -13.49
CA LEU A 119 4.63 -5.02 -12.62
C LEU A 119 5.93 -4.40 -13.12
N TRP A 120 6.89 -5.21 -13.56
CA TRP A 120 8.12 -4.74 -14.19
C TRP A 120 7.83 -3.88 -15.44
N GLN A 121 6.96 -4.37 -16.33
CA GLN A 121 6.55 -3.63 -17.52
C GLN A 121 5.90 -2.29 -17.14
N ALA A 122 5.06 -2.28 -16.13
CA ALA A 122 4.43 -1.05 -15.65
C ALA A 122 5.44 -0.03 -15.10
N LEU A 123 6.55 -0.47 -14.52
CA LEU A 123 7.60 0.42 -14.01
C LEU A 123 8.55 0.91 -15.11
N THR A 124 8.68 0.17 -16.23
CA THR A 124 9.74 0.37 -17.24
C THR A 124 9.26 0.83 -18.61
N GLU A 125 8.00 0.59 -18.95
CA GLU A 125 7.46 0.93 -20.27
C GLU A 125 6.68 2.24 -20.26
N PRO A 126 6.99 3.21 -21.16
CA PRO A 126 6.30 4.50 -21.28
C PRO A 126 4.77 4.38 -21.43
N ALA A 127 4.32 3.31 -22.12
CA ALA A 127 2.90 3.02 -22.31
C ALA A 127 2.12 2.82 -20.99
N PHE A 128 2.82 2.45 -19.91
CA PHE A 128 2.24 2.35 -18.58
C PHE A 128 2.52 3.58 -17.72
N THR A 129 3.77 4.07 -17.68
CA THR A 129 4.15 5.17 -16.79
C THR A 129 3.35 6.45 -17.09
N THR A 130 3.05 6.74 -18.35
CA THR A 130 2.19 7.86 -18.73
C THR A 130 0.77 7.78 -18.18
N ARG A 131 0.28 6.60 -17.87
CA ARG A 131 -1.10 6.40 -17.42
C ARG A 131 -1.29 6.60 -15.92
N TYR A 132 -0.31 6.25 -15.11
CA TYR A 132 -0.43 6.31 -13.65
C TYR A 132 0.48 7.37 -13.00
N TRP A 133 1.38 7.98 -13.77
CA TRP A 133 2.34 8.95 -13.24
C TRP A 133 2.14 10.35 -13.83
N GLY A 134 0.89 10.83 -13.80
CA GLY A 134 0.57 12.18 -14.24
C GLY A 134 0.98 12.53 -15.68
N GLY A 135 0.95 11.55 -16.59
CA GLY A 135 1.38 11.72 -17.99
C GLY A 135 2.89 11.61 -18.22
N MET A 136 3.68 11.33 -17.17
CA MET A 136 5.15 11.23 -17.27
C MET A 136 5.57 9.91 -17.93
N ALA A 137 6.38 10.00 -18.98
CA ALA A 137 7.04 8.85 -19.61
C ALA A 137 8.47 8.69 -19.11
N LEU A 138 8.84 7.48 -18.72
CA LEU A 138 10.21 7.08 -18.36
C LEU A 138 10.76 6.19 -19.49
N GLU A 139 11.91 6.56 -20.07
CA GLU A 139 12.50 5.89 -21.23
C GLU A 139 13.96 5.53 -20.96
N SER A 140 14.31 4.25 -21.02
CA SER A 140 15.66 3.69 -20.95
C SER A 140 15.68 2.30 -21.57
N ASP A 141 16.85 1.73 -21.77
CA ASP A 141 17.02 0.30 -22.01
C ASP A 141 17.02 -0.53 -20.70
N TRP A 142 16.97 0.16 -19.57
CA TRP A 142 16.87 -0.39 -18.21
C TRP A 142 17.99 -1.38 -17.87
N GLN A 143 19.20 -1.12 -18.36
CA GLN A 143 20.40 -1.83 -17.94
C GLN A 143 21.17 -1.01 -16.90
N THR A 144 21.84 -1.69 -15.99
CA THR A 144 22.68 -1.01 -15.00
C THR A 144 23.74 -0.13 -15.70
N GLY A 145 23.77 1.14 -15.31
CA GLY A 145 24.62 2.17 -15.92
C GLY A 145 24.00 2.94 -17.09
N SER A 146 22.84 2.51 -17.60
CA SER A 146 22.14 3.23 -18.66
C SER A 146 21.50 4.51 -18.15
N VAL A 147 21.53 5.52 -18.98
CA VAL A 147 20.80 6.79 -18.74
C VAL A 147 19.33 6.59 -19.01
N PHE A 148 18.46 7.22 -18.24
CA PHE A 148 17.06 7.32 -18.53
C PHE A 148 16.62 8.76 -18.76
N THR A 149 15.56 8.93 -19.54
CA THR A 149 14.95 10.21 -19.85
C THR A 149 13.54 10.26 -19.27
N VAL A 150 13.17 11.42 -18.76
CA VAL A 150 11.80 11.73 -18.33
C VAL A 150 11.17 12.65 -19.36
N THR A 151 10.00 12.27 -19.90
CA THR A 151 9.19 13.13 -20.75
C THR A 151 7.90 13.50 -20.01
N LEU A 152 7.64 14.78 -19.79
CA LEU A 152 6.44 15.28 -19.12
C LEU A 152 5.22 15.21 -20.04
N ALA A 153 4.01 15.37 -19.48
CA ALA A 153 2.74 15.30 -20.22
C ALA A 153 2.63 16.33 -21.36
N ASP A 154 3.31 17.48 -21.25
CA ASP A 154 3.37 18.51 -22.28
C ASP A 154 4.42 18.23 -23.39
N GLY A 155 5.13 17.10 -23.31
CA GLY A 155 6.20 16.72 -24.23
C GLY A 155 7.59 17.27 -23.85
N THR A 156 7.73 18.01 -22.77
CA THR A 156 9.02 18.49 -22.28
C THR A 156 9.91 17.32 -21.89
N ARG A 157 11.10 17.25 -22.46
CA ARG A 157 12.06 16.18 -22.24
C ARG A 157 13.14 16.60 -21.26
N ILE A 158 13.32 15.85 -20.19
CA ILE A 158 14.34 16.03 -19.18
C ILE A 158 15.35 14.89 -19.32
N ALA A 159 16.54 15.23 -19.78
CA ALA A 159 17.66 14.30 -19.94
C ALA A 159 18.88 14.84 -19.23
N ASP A 160 19.51 14.02 -18.38
CA ASP A 160 20.71 14.37 -17.63
C ASP A 160 21.61 13.13 -17.56
N PRO A 161 22.91 13.23 -17.86
CA PRO A 161 23.84 12.11 -17.72
C PRO A 161 23.90 11.47 -16.32
N ALA A 162 23.48 12.20 -15.29
CA ALA A 162 23.40 11.71 -13.94
C ALA A 162 22.07 11.01 -13.59
N GLN A 163 21.10 10.98 -14.52
CA GLN A 163 19.89 10.15 -14.44
C GLN A 163 20.23 8.74 -14.92
N VAL A 164 20.68 7.87 -14.02
CA VAL A 164 21.18 6.54 -14.37
C VAL A 164 20.45 5.43 -13.63
N VAL A 165 20.33 4.30 -14.30
CA VAL A 165 19.91 3.03 -13.70
C VAL A 165 21.04 2.51 -12.84
N VAL A 166 20.80 2.37 -11.54
CA VAL A 166 21.80 1.92 -10.55
C VAL A 166 21.84 0.40 -10.49
N GLU A 167 20.67 -0.22 -10.55
CA GLU A 167 20.51 -1.67 -10.50
C GLU A 167 19.26 -2.09 -11.29
N ALA A 168 19.38 -3.16 -12.06
CA ALA A 168 18.26 -3.77 -12.78
C ALA A 168 18.39 -5.29 -12.73
N ASP A 169 17.56 -5.93 -11.91
CA ASP A 169 17.31 -7.38 -11.90
C ASP A 169 15.86 -7.59 -12.35
N PRO A 170 15.62 -7.95 -13.63
CA PRO A 170 14.29 -8.03 -14.20
C PRO A 170 13.32 -8.85 -13.36
N TYR A 171 12.15 -8.25 -13.10
CA TYR A 171 11.04 -8.80 -12.31
C TYR A 171 11.27 -8.90 -10.80
N ARG A 172 12.43 -8.44 -10.30
CA ARG A 172 12.78 -8.49 -8.87
C ARG A 172 13.17 -7.16 -8.29
N ARG A 173 14.05 -6.42 -8.97
CA ARG A 173 14.57 -5.17 -8.43
C ARG A 173 14.94 -4.18 -9.53
N LEU A 174 14.49 -2.93 -9.35
CA LEU A 174 14.89 -1.80 -10.19
C LEU A 174 15.30 -0.64 -9.29
N ALA A 175 16.47 -0.07 -9.52
CA ALA A 175 16.92 1.12 -8.83
C ALA A 175 17.50 2.14 -9.82
N TYR A 176 17.16 3.41 -9.63
CA TYR A 176 17.71 4.50 -10.44
C TYR A 176 17.83 5.79 -9.62
N THR A 177 18.74 6.67 -10.05
CA THR A 177 18.90 8.00 -9.45
C THR A 177 17.66 8.86 -9.76
N TRP A 178 17.31 9.77 -8.84
CA TRP A 178 16.15 10.63 -9.07
C TRP A 178 16.38 11.63 -10.22
N HIS A 179 15.31 12.11 -10.83
CA HIS A 179 15.37 13.01 -11.96
C HIS A 179 15.94 14.40 -11.59
N THR A 180 16.35 15.15 -12.61
CA THR A 180 16.82 16.52 -12.45
C THR A 180 15.65 17.49 -12.36
N PHE A 181 15.73 18.44 -11.43
CA PHE A 181 14.73 19.50 -11.25
C PHE A 181 15.06 20.68 -12.20
N THR A 182 14.51 20.63 -13.43
CA THR A 182 14.68 21.69 -14.41
C THR A 182 13.65 22.81 -14.23
N PRO A 183 13.87 24.04 -14.78
CA PRO A 183 12.86 25.10 -14.75
C PRO A 183 11.54 24.68 -15.37
N GLU A 184 11.57 23.90 -16.46
CA GLU A 184 10.40 23.39 -17.15
C GLU A 184 9.62 22.42 -16.25
N TRP A 185 10.33 21.54 -15.52
CA TRP A 185 9.71 20.65 -14.54
C TRP A 185 8.99 21.45 -13.44
N ALA A 186 9.64 22.47 -12.89
CA ALA A 186 9.05 23.31 -11.85
C ALA A 186 7.81 24.05 -12.36
N ALA A 187 7.86 24.59 -13.58
CA ALA A 187 6.72 25.25 -14.22
C ALA A 187 5.55 24.29 -14.44
N HIS A 188 5.82 23.04 -14.87
CA HIS A 188 4.81 22.01 -15.09
C HIS A 188 4.05 21.66 -13.80
N TYR A 189 4.74 21.59 -12.66
CA TYR A 189 4.14 21.26 -11.36
C TYR A 189 3.80 22.47 -10.48
N ASN A 190 3.90 23.71 -11.02
CA ASN A 190 3.63 24.97 -10.32
C ASN A 190 4.52 25.20 -9.07
N PHE A 191 5.75 24.73 -9.10
CA PHE A 191 6.75 25.06 -8.07
C PHE A 191 7.41 26.41 -8.37
N THR A 192 7.80 27.11 -7.32
CA THR A 192 8.56 28.35 -7.46
C THR A 192 10.01 28.06 -7.89
N GLU A 193 10.67 29.07 -8.47
CA GLU A 193 12.10 28.95 -8.78
C GLU A 193 12.95 28.80 -7.52
N GLU A 194 12.50 29.34 -6.40
CA GLU A 194 13.15 29.16 -5.09
C GLU A 194 13.08 27.70 -4.63
N ASP A 195 11.91 27.07 -4.70
CA ASP A 195 11.74 25.64 -4.35
C ASP A 195 12.60 24.76 -5.26
N ARG A 196 12.55 25.02 -6.58
CA ARG A 196 13.34 24.28 -7.57
C ARG A 196 14.84 24.39 -7.28
N ALA A 197 15.35 25.60 -7.02
CA ALA A 197 16.76 25.83 -6.75
C ALA A 197 17.18 25.15 -5.44
N ALA A 198 16.35 25.20 -4.41
CA ALA A 198 16.58 24.49 -3.16
C ALA A 198 16.71 22.97 -3.39
N TRP A 199 15.74 22.36 -4.09
CA TRP A 199 15.76 20.91 -4.38
C TRP A 199 16.88 20.50 -5.31
N ALA A 200 17.23 21.32 -6.31
CA ALA A 200 18.34 21.06 -7.22
C ALA A 200 19.72 21.15 -6.52
N SER A 201 19.79 21.81 -5.36
CA SER A 201 21.01 21.89 -4.54
C SER A 201 21.21 20.69 -3.62
N GLU A 202 20.17 19.89 -3.40
CA GLU A 202 20.24 18.69 -2.58
C GLU A 202 21.06 17.57 -3.28
N PRO A 203 21.71 16.68 -2.50
CA PRO A 203 22.30 15.47 -3.06
C PRO A 203 21.28 14.66 -3.85
N ARG A 204 21.70 14.13 -5.01
CA ARG A 204 20.81 13.30 -5.82
C ARG A 204 20.43 12.02 -5.08
N SER A 205 19.15 11.85 -4.88
CA SER A 205 18.58 10.68 -4.22
C SER A 205 18.44 9.50 -5.19
N THR A 206 18.14 8.32 -4.66
CA THR A 206 17.95 7.08 -5.42
C THR A 206 16.65 6.43 -5.00
N VAL A 207 15.85 6.01 -5.96
CA VAL A 207 14.65 5.20 -5.74
C VAL A 207 14.94 3.75 -6.11
N THR A 208 14.43 2.84 -5.28
CA THR A 208 14.50 1.38 -5.47
C THR A 208 13.10 0.80 -5.40
N PHE A 209 12.79 -0.11 -6.32
CA PHE A 209 11.57 -0.90 -6.35
C PHE A 209 11.95 -2.37 -6.15
N ASP A 210 11.52 -2.95 -5.04
CA ASP A 210 11.65 -4.38 -4.76
C ASP A 210 10.32 -5.08 -5.07
N ILE A 211 10.38 -6.11 -5.92
CA ILE A 211 9.22 -6.89 -6.37
C ILE A 211 9.36 -8.31 -5.81
N GLU A 212 8.41 -8.71 -4.97
CA GLU A 212 8.35 -10.06 -4.41
C GLU A 212 7.09 -10.77 -4.93
N ASP A 213 7.27 -11.93 -5.56
CA ASP A 213 6.17 -12.80 -5.99
C ASP A 213 5.51 -13.46 -4.77
N GLN A 214 4.23 -13.24 -4.60
CA GLN A 214 3.40 -13.83 -3.52
C GLN A 214 2.31 -14.75 -4.11
N GLY A 215 2.52 -15.28 -5.31
CA GLY A 215 1.59 -16.12 -6.04
C GLY A 215 0.48 -15.34 -6.74
N SER A 216 -0.64 -15.09 -6.09
CA SER A 216 -1.74 -14.30 -6.68
C SER A 216 -1.57 -12.79 -6.58
N LEU A 217 -0.56 -12.33 -5.87
CA LEU A 217 -0.22 -10.92 -5.62
C LEU A 217 1.29 -10.72 -5.80
N CYS A 218 1.69 -9.51 -6.15
CA CYS A 218 3.05 -9.04 -5.99
C CYS A 218 3.11 -8.07 -4.80
N LYS A 219 4.09 -8.24 -3.91
CA LYS A 219 4.46 -7.22 -2.95
C LYS A 219 5.46 -6.28 -3.63
N LEU A 220 5.14 -5.01 -3.67
CA LEU A 220 6.00 -3.94 -4.16
C LEU A 220 6.44 -3.08 -2.99
N THR A 221 7.76 -2.96 -2.78
CA THR A 221 8.34 -2.02 -1.82
C THR A 221 9.08 -0.93 -2.59
N VAL A 222 8.72 0.31 -2.35
CA VAL A 222 9.42 1.50 -2.84
C VAL A 222 10.28 2.02 -1.71
N LEU A 223 11.59 2.09 -1.93
CA LEU A 223 12.55 2.70 -1.02
C LEU A 223 13.18 3.89 -1.76
N HIS A 224 13.08 5.10 -1.19
CA HIS A 224 13.69 6.28 -1.76
C HIS A 224 14.60 6.92 -0.71
N GLY A 225 15.88 6.87 -0.95
CA GLY A 225 16.90 7.25 0.02
C GLY A 225 17.97 8.17 -0.56
N GLY A 226 18.95 8.52 0.29
CA GLY A 226 20.03 9.44 -0.07
C GLY A 226 19.78 10.88 0.35
N PHE A 227 18.76 11.13 1.19
CA PHE A 227 18.39 12.46 1.66
C PHE A 227 19.22 12.92 2.86
N GLU A 228 19.40 14.22 2.98
CA GLU A 228 19.90 14.87 4.20
C GLU A 228 18.73 15.26 5.14
N ALA A 229 19.05 15.54 6.40
CA ALA A 229 18.03 16.00 7.34
C ALA A 229 17.42 17.34 6.89
N GLY A 230 16.07 17.40 6.83
CA GLY A 230 15.34 18.58 6.37
C GLY A 230 15.19 18.69 4.86
N SER A 231 15.45 17.61 4.10
CA SER A 231 15.27 17.57 2.64
C SER A 231 13.86 17.97 2.22
N GLY A 232 13.75 18.97 1.36
CA GLY A 232 12.50 19.38 0.70
C GLY A 232 12.04 18.35 -0.32
N VAL A 233 12.98 17.67 -1.00
CA VAL A 233 12.68 16.57 -1.92
C VAL A 233 12.01 15.42 -1.17
N LEU A 234 12.54 15.03 0.00
CA LEU A 234 11.92 13.99 0.83
C LEU A 234 10.49 14.36 1.24
N ALA A 235 10.25 15.61 1.62
CA ALA A 235 8.90 16.08 1.97
C ALA A 235 7.94 15.92 0.77
N GLY A 236 8.34 16.39 -0.41
CA GLY A 236 7.52 16.30 -1.63
C GLY A 236 7.23 14.85 -2.05
N ILE A 237 8.22 13.95 -2.03
CA ILE A 237 8.02 12.55 -2.44
C ILE A 237 7.20 11.76 -1.41
N THR A 238 7.22 12.16 -0.14
CA THR A 238 6.42 11.53 0.92
C THR A 238 4.92 11.69 0.65
N GLU A 239 4.50 12.80 0.07
CA GLU A 239 3.12 13.03 -0.36
C GLU A 239 2.84 12.41 -1.73
N GLY A 240 3.82 12.44 -2.65
CA GLY A 240 3.66 12.00 -4.03
C GLY A 240 3.59 10.48 -4.19
N TRP A 241 4.49 9.72 -3.57
CA TRP A 241 4.57 8.26 -3.76
C TRP A 241 3.28 7.49 -3.44
N PRO A 242 2.56 7.76 -2.33
CA PRO A 242 1.32 7.04 -2.05
C PRO A 242 0.28 7.18 -3.16
N ARG A 243 0.17 8.36 -3.77
CA ARG A 243 -0.75 8.62 -4.89
C ARG A 243 -0.32 7.86 -6.14
N VAL A 244 0.94 7.99 -6.55
CA VAL A 244 1.49 7.30 -7.72
C VAL A 244 1.34 5.78 -7.58
N MET A 245 1.58 5.23 -6.40
CA MET A 245 1.45 3.79 -6.13
C MET A 245 -0.01 3.32 -6.08
N ALA A 246 -0.94 4.17 -5.65
CA ALA A 246 -2.37 3.87 -5.70
C ALA A 246 -2.87 3.82 -7.15
N ASP A 247 -2.43 4.76 -7.99
CA ASP A 247 -2.78 4.81 -9.42
C ASP A 247 -2.17 3.62 -10.18
N LEU A 248 -0.89 3.28 -9.93
CA LEU A 248 -0.24 2.09 -10.47
C LEU A 248 -1.02 0.81 -10.10
N LYS A 249 -1.40 0.67 -8.82
CA LYS A 249 -2.18 -0.47 -8.34
C LYS A 249 -3.53 -0.54 -9.05
N THR A 250 -4.25 0.58 -9.14
CA THR A 250 -5.54 0.66 -9.81
C THR A 250 -5.41 0.28 -11.28
N LEU A 251 -4.41 0.81 -11.98
CA LEU A 251 -4.14 0.47 -13.37
C LEU A 251 -3.92 -1.03 -13.59
N LEU A 252 -3.10 -1.66 -12.75
CA LEU A 252 -2.76 -3.08 -12.89
C LEU A 252 -3.92 -4.02 -12.51
N GLU A 253 -4.76 -3.61 -11.57
CA GLU A 253 -5.88 -4.43 -11.08
C GLU A 253 -7.18 -4.25 -11.89
N THR A 254 -7.39 -3.07 -12.49
CA THR A 254 -8.64 -2.74 -13.21
C THR A 254 -8.46 -2.47 -14.70
N GLY A 255 -7.23 -2.19 -15.14
CA GLY A 255 -6.91 -1.83 -16.51
C GLY A 255 -7.06 -0.34 -16.81
N ASP A 256 -7.49 0.47 -15.86
CA ASP A 256 -7.67 1.92 -16.03
C ASP A 256 -7.35 2.69 -14.74
N VAL A 257 -7.04 4.00 -14.89
CA VAL A 257 -6.85 4.92 -13.77
C VAL A 257 -7.95 5.96 -13.84
N PRO A 258 -8.74 6.18 -12.77
CA PRO A 258 -9.75 7.25 -12.77
C PRO A 258 -9.12 8.60 -13.13
N ALA A 259 -9.76 9.36 -14.01
CA ALA A 259 -9.37 10.74 -14.26
C ALA A 259 -9.44 11.53 -12.96
N GLY A 260 -8.32 12.04 -12.47
CA GLY A 260 -8.20 12.83 -11.26
C GLY A 260 -8.71 14.26 -11.41
#